data_f76d6507b9402eb77fe91ab8abb0a856
#
_entry.id   f76d6507b9402eb77fe91ab8abb0a856
#
_cell.length_a   1.000
_cell.length_b   1.000
_cell.length_c   1.000
_cell.angle_alpha   90.00
_cell.angle_beta   90.00
_cell.angle_gamma   90.00
#
_symmetry.space_group_name_H-M   'P 1'
#
loop_
_entity.id
_entity.type
_entity.pdbx_description
1 polymer ?
#
loop_
_entity_poly.entity_id
_entity_poly.type
_entity_poly.pdbx_seq_one_letter_code
_entity_poly.pdbx_strand_id
1 'polypeptide(L)'
;KVDVVILSGSSGTGKTRLALHYVKNHADAKNEKTYCIHSNALPIYEDLKLFLDKPGDYFLFIDDANQLSGLQHIIRYVSMKPEGYNVKILITVRDYALQKVINDVRAITSYEIVNVNVFSENEIKELLETSLGILNSDYQERIIRIAEGNARIAILAGKVACSSNRLESIDDVSQLYEDYYGSNLENNQFFIDKNLCITSGIIAFLEAIHLDYIDALLPILQEKGLNRDRFIENIRMLHEREIVDICNDKAVRFSDQCLSNYLLKYIFFDKKLLSLSKMIKACFSSYRERTVSSVNTLLNIFKNKALLNFAEKEIKLLWDELSTEKSPIFFEFVKVFFRINPTETLLLLQNEIESEERVICEWIDIDTEKRKNYQHVENDIIKVLGGFADMTDLPTACDLFFQYYLKRPDLFMEFYHAVNIYFGIQRASFRNSFYTQITFFEKIIEYSNDWKQEFIIIIFLQIAEEFLKLNFSPAEEGRKNAITIYQIPLTMSKGVEKYRKLIWESLTSLSKIEKYREKVRKILDSYGGIIDDISIPVLQFDLKYIELILKSNFPPDKLTNCLLADKIVQVLSRMNCSC
;
A
#
# COMPACT_ATOMS: atom_id res chain seq x y z
N LYS A 1 6.86 14.52 -28.19
CA LYS A 1 6.05 14.88 -27.02
C LYS A 1 5.35 13.64 -26.54
N VAL A 2 5.31 13.44 -25.24
CA VAL A 2 4.61 12.33 -24.60
C VAL A 2 3.48 12.91 -23.76
N ASP A 3 2.25 12.52 -24.08
CA ASP A 3 1.05 12.90 -23.33
C ASP A 3 0.52 11.63 -22.61
N VAL A 4 0.35 11.72 -21.30
CA VAL A 4 -0.09 10.58 -20.48
C VAL A 4 -1.43 10.89 -19.83
N VAL A 5 -2.38 9.96 -19.95
CA VAL A 5 -3.66 9.99 -19.24
C VAL A 5 -3.78 8.74 -18.40
N ILE A 6 -4.13 8.90 -17.13
CA ILE A 6 -4.29 7.82 -16.16
C ILE A 6 -5.78 7.70 -15.82
N LEU A 7 -6.39 6.56 -16.16
CA LEU A 7 -7.74 6.21 -15.71
C LEU A 7 -7.63 5.44 -14.39
N SER A 8 -8.06 6.05 -13.30
CA SER A 8 -8.04 5.46 -11.97
C SER A 8 -9.43 5.09 -11.49
N GLY A 9 -9.54 4.03 -10.71
CA GLY A 9 -10.79 3.63 -10.06
C GLY A 9 -10.71 2.22 -9.49
N SER A 10 -11.71 1.85 -8.69
CA SER A 10 -11.79 0.52 -8.07
C SER A 10 -12.01 -0.60 -9.10
N SER A 11 -11.84 -1.87 -8.66
CA SER A 11 -12.08 -3.03 -9.53
C SER A 11 -13.55 -3.08 -9.98
N GLY A 12 -13.77 -3.44 -11.25
CA GLY A 12 -15.12 -3.61 -11.79
C GLY A 12 -15.87 -2.34 -12.20
N THR A 13 -15.22 -1.15 -12.10
CA THR A 13 -15.82 0.13 -12.54
C THR A 13 -15.85 0.34 -14.07
N GLY A 14 -15.30 -0.59 -14.84
CA GLY A 14 -15.32 -0.53 -16.30
C GLY A 14 -14.16 0.24 -16.94
N LYS A 15 -13.08 0.56 -16.22
CA LYS A 15 -11.89 1.28 -16.74
C LYS A 15 -11.37 0.71 -18.05
N THR A 16 -11.07 -0.59 -18.08
CA THR A 16 -10.56 -1.27 -19.28
C THR A 16 -11.55 -1.17 -20.44
N ARG A 17 -12.86 -1.33 -20.17
CA ARG A 17 -13.90 -1.22 -21.20
C ARG A 17 -13.98 0.20 -21.77
N LEU A 18 -13.92 1.21 -20.90
CA LEU A 18 -13.88 2.63 -21.30
C LEU A 18 -12.64 2.92 -22.13
N ALA A 19 -11.47 2.46 -21.66
CA ALA A 19 -10.20 2.62 -22.37
C ALA A 19 -10.24 1.95 -23.76
N LEU A 20 -10.68 0.71 -23.85
CA LEU A 20 -10.78 -0.02 -25.11
C LEU A 20 -11.78 0.63 -26.07
N HIS A 21 -12.91 1.11 -25.57
CA HIS A 21 -13.87 1.86 -26.39
C HIS A 21 -13.25 3.13 -26.98
N TYR A 22 -12.54 3.88 -26.14
CA TYR A 22 -11.82 5.08 -26.58
C TYR A 22 -10.73 4.74 -27.61
N VAL A 23 -9.90 3.73 -27.31
CA VAL A 23 -8.81 3.27 -28.20
C VAL A 23 -9.34 2.88 -29.57
N LYS A 24 -10.42 2.10 -29.61
CA LYS A 24 -11.04 1.66 -30.86
C LYS A 24 -11.54 2.84 -31.70
N ASN A 25 -12.30 3.74 -31.09
CA ASN A 25 -12.82 4.91 -31.79
C ASN A 25 -11.69 5.87 -32.22
N HIS A 26 -10.61 5.97 -31.45
CA HIS A 26 -9.46 6.80 -31.75
C HIS A 26 -8.61 6.23 -32.90
N ALA A 27 -8.38 4.90 -32.90
CA ALA A 27 -7.65 4.21 -33.97
C ALA A 27 -8.38 4.33 -35.32
N ASP A 28 -9.70 4.22 -35.31
CA ASP A 28 -10.54 4.34 -36.49
C ASP A 28 -10.53 5.79 -37.07
N ALA A 29 -10.37 6.80 -36.18
CA ALA A 29 -10.42 8.21 -36.56
C ALA A 29 -9.06 8.83 -36.95
N LYS A 30 -7.96 8.26 -36.51
CA LYS A 30 -6.59 8.77 -36.72
C LYS A 30 -5.66 7.63 -37.12
N ASN A 31 -4.88 7.85 -38.13
CA ASN A 31 -3.92 6.87 -38.67
C ASN A 31 -2.70 6.69 -37.73
N GLU A 32 -2.95 6.54 -36.41
CA GLU A 32 -1.94 6.31 -35.35
C GLU A 32 -1.73 4.82 -35.15
N LYS A 33 -0.48 4.39 -34.98
CA LYS A 33 -0.16 2.99 -34.62
C LYS A 33 -0.51 2.73 -33.19
N THR A 34 -1.49 1.87 -32.92
CA THR A 34 -2.01 1.56 -31.61
C THR A 34 -1.48 0.24 -31.08
N TYR A 35 -0.91 0.25 -29.89
CA TYR A 35 -0.40 -0.95 -29.21
C TYR A 35 -0.98 -1.04 -27.80
N CYS A 36 -1.29 -2.29 -27.38
CA CYS A 36 -1.73 -2.58 -26.03
C CYS A 36 -0.62 -3.31 -25.27
N ILE A 37 -0.29 -2.78 -24.09
CA ILE A 37 0.69 -3.36 -23.18
C ILE A 37 -0.06 -4.00 -22.02
N HIS A 38 0.08 -5.32 -21.89
CA HIS A 38 -0.42 -6.07 -20.73
C HIS A 38 0.73 -6.54 -19.86
N SER A 39 0.51 -6.62 -18.55
CA SER A 39 1.50 -7.21 -17.65
C SER A 39 1.60 -8.71 -17.89
N ASN A 40 2.79 -9.17 -18.24
CA ASN A 40 3.13 -10.59 -18.36
C ASN A 40 4.34 -10.97 -17.52
N ALA A 41 4.79 -10.07 -16.63
CA ALA A 41 6.01 -10.18 -15.82
C ALA A 41 7.32 -10.32 -16.64
N LEU A 42 7.28 -10.04 -17.95
CA LEU A 42 8.44 -10.07 -18.83
C LEU A 42 8.98 -8.66 -19.08
N PRO A 43 10.30 -8.53 -19.37
CA PRO A 43 10.87 -7.26 -19.80
C PRO A 43 10.25 -6.81 -21.12
N ILE A 44 9.54 -5.69 -21.12
CA ILE A 44 8.83 -5.12 -22.29
C ILE A 44 9.78 -4.30 -23.18
N TYR A 45 11.03 -4.09 -22.74
CA TYR A 45 11.96 -3.17 -23.40
C TYR A 45 12.30 -3.55 -24.84
N GLU A 46 12.53 -4.83 -25.12
CA GLU A 46 12.84 -5.29 -26.49
C GLU A 46 11.63 -5.19 -27.41
N ASP A 47 10.42 -5.45 -26.89
CA ASP A 47 9.18 -5.26 -27.65
C ASP A 47 8.97 -3.78 -27.99
N LEU A 48 9.21 -2.87 -27.03
CA LEU A 48 9.13 -1.44 -27.31
C LEU A 48 10.12 -0.99 -28.41
N LYS A 49 11.32 -1.54 -28.45
CA LYS A 49 12.26 -1.25 -29.54
C LYS A 49 11.74 -1.73 -30.88
N LEU A 50 11.16 -2.91 -30.90
CA LEU A 50 10.64 -3.52 -32.14
C LEU A 50 9.43 -2.77 -32.69
N PHE A 51 8.50 -2.40 -31.83
CA PHE A 51 7.22 -1.78 -32.23
C PHE A 51 7.31 -0.25 -32.40
N LEU A 52 8.23 0.43 -31.71
CA LEU A 52 8.52 1.86 -31.86
C LEU A 52 9.82 2.07 -32.66
N ASP A 53 9.93 1.42 -33.81
CA ASP A 53 11.15 1.36 -34.63
C ASP A 53 11.37 2.61 -35.51
N LYS A 54 10.31 3.31 -35.91
CA LYS A 54 10.33 4.45 -36.84
C LYS A 54 9.64 5.68 -36.24
N PRO A 55 10.06 6.91 -36.64
CA PRO A 55 9.28 8.10 -36.36
C PRO A 55 7.83 8.00 -36.82
N GLY A 56 6.91 8.55 -36.05
CA GLY A 56 5.48 8.48 -36.35
C GLY A 56 4.61 8.75 -35.12
N ASP A 57 3.32 8.69 -35.32
CA ASP A 57 2.30 8.85 -34.30
C ASP A 57 1.92 7.48 -33.72
N TYR A 58 2.01 7.39 -32.39
CA TYR A 58 1.77 6.15 -31.65
C TYR A 58 0.77 6.39 -30.52
N PHE A 59 -0.09 5.40 -30.31
CA PHE A 59 -0.97 5.33 -29.16
C PHE A 59 -0.70 4.06 -28.36
N LEU A 60 -0.25 4.21 -27.12
CA LEU A 60 0.04 3.09 -26.22
C LEU A 60 -1.07 2.98 -25.17
N PHE A 61 -1.74 1.86 -25.11
CA PHE A 61 -2.67 1.53 -24.05
C PHE A 61 -2.02 0.57 -23.07
N ILE A 62 -1.86 0.99 -21.80
CA ILE A 62 -1.29 0.18 -20.71
C ILE A 62 -2.44 -0.20 -19.78
N ASP A 63 -2.84 -1.48 -19.83
CA ASP A 63 -3.92 -1.97 -18.98
C ASP A 63 -3.38 -2.53 -17.67
N ASP A 64 -4.11 -2.24 -16.56
CA ASP A 64 -3.78 -2.67 -15.21
C ASP A 64 -2.30 -2.40 -14.83
N ALA A 65 -1.86 -1.15 -14.98
CA ALA A 65 -0.48 -0.74 -14.70
C ALA A 65 0.00 -1.02 -13.27
N ASN A 66 -0.92 -1.29 -12.34
CA ASN A 66 -0.60 -1.77 -10.99
C ASN A 66 0.09 -3.14 -10.98
N GLN A 67 -0.09 -3.93 -12.04
CA GLN A 67 0.53 -5.25 -12.21
C GLN A 67 1.83 -5.18 -13.03
N LEU A 68 2.13 -4.02 -13.63
CA LEU A 68 3.28 -3.83 -14.48
C LEU A 68 4.51 -3.44 -13.67
N SER A 69 5.53 -4.32 -13.64
CA SER A 69 6.83 -3.96 -13.10
C SER A 69 7.60 -3.11 -14.11
N GLY A 70 8.16 -1.98 -13.66
CA GLY A 70 9.02 -1.13 -14.50
C GLY A 70 8.27 -0.15 -15.41
N LEU A 71 7.05 0.26 -15.06
CA LEU A 71 6.30 1.31 -15.78
C LEU A 71 7.15 2.56 -16.03
N GLN A 72 7.92 3.02 -15.05
CA GLN A 72 8.84 4.16 -15.20
C GLN A 72 9.87 3.97 -16.32
N HIS A 73 10.34 2.74 -16.57
CA HIS A 73 11.29 2.46 -17.65
C HIS A 73 10.63 2.59 -19.01
N ILE A 74 9.38 2.15 -19.13
CA ILE A 74 8.58 2.30 -20.38
C ILE A 74 8.41 3.79 -20.69
N ILE A 75 7.93 4.57 -19.71
CA ILE A 75 7.67 6.00 -19.89
C ILE A 75 8.97 6.74 -20.17
N ARG A 76 10.06 6.43 -19.47
CA ARG A 76 11.38 7.02 -19.73
C ARG A 76 11.87 6.70 -21.15
N TYR A 77 11.77 5.44 -21.59
CA TYR A 77 12.18 5.05 -22.93
C TYR A 77 11.42 5.82 -24.01
N VAL A 78 10.11 5.92 -23.86
CA VAL A 78 9.26 6.67 -24.79
C VAL A 78 9.58 8.17 -24.78
N SER A 79 9.83 8.73 -23.58
CA SER A 79 10.16 10.16 -23.43
C SER A 79 11.53 10.53 -24.00
N MET A 80 12.45 9.57 -24.15
CA MET A 80 13.77 9.77 -24.73
C MET A 80 13.82 9.61 -26.26
N LYS A 81 12.68 9.30 -26.90
CA LYS A 81 12.63 9.22 -28.37
C LYS A 81 12.93 10.56 -29.01
N PRO A 82 13.70 10.58 -30.12
CA PRO A 82 14.05 11.81 -30.84
C PRO A 82 12.83 12.52 -31.45
N GLU A 83 13.04 13.69 -32.01
CA GLU A 83 12.01 14.40 -32.76
C GLU A 83 11.44 13.52 -33.90
N GLY A 84 10.14 13.65 -34.12
CA GLY A 84 9.39 12.83 -35.10
C GLY A 84 8.63 11.66 -34.44
N TYR A 85 8.85 11.36 -33.16
CA TYR A 85 8.01 10.42 -32.40
C TYR A 85 6.98 11.21 -31.58
N ASN A 86 5.72 10.94 -31.83
CA ASN A 86 4.61 11.52 -31.08
C ASN A 86 3.85 10.38 -30.40
N VAL A 87 3.97 10.27 -29.08
CA VAL A 87 3.45 9.12 -28.35
C VAL A 87 2.44 9.58 -27.31
N LYS A 88 1.23 9.05 -27.42
CA LYS A 88 0.17 9.21 -26.41
C LYS A 88 0.06 7.92 -25.62
N ILE A 89 -0.10 8.05 -24.31
CA ILE A 89 -0.20 6.91 -23.40
C ILE A 89 -1.49 7.01 -22.61
N LEU A 90 -2.30 5.95 -22.65
CA LEU A 90 -3.46 5.77 -21.82
C LEU A 90 -3.17 4.64 -20.84
N ILE A 91 -3.29 4.91 -19.55
CA ILE A 91 -2.98 3.97 -18.47
C ILE A 91 -4.26 3.69 -17.70
N THR A 92 -4.60 2.42 -17.46
CA THR A 92 -5.57 2.07 -16.44
C THR A 92 -4.85 1.60 -15.17
N VAL A 93 -5.37 2.00 -14.01
CA VAL A 93 -4.81 1.62 -12.71
C VAL A 93 -5.91 1.48 -11.67
N ARG A 94 -5.72 0.60 -10.71
CA ARG A 94 -6.59 0.52 -9.53
C ARG A 94 -6.26 1.65 -8.55
N ASP A 95 -7.27 2.19 -7.89
CA ASP A 95 -7.19 3.30 -6.94
C ASP A 95 -6.12 3.09 -5.86
N TYR A 96 -6.01 1.88 -5.28
CA TYR A 96 -5.00 1.57 -4.28
C TYR A 96 -3.55 1.71 -4.79
N ALA A 97 -3.32 1.53 -6.09
CA ALA A 97 -2.01 1.60 -6.71
C ALA A 97 -1.74 2.94 -7.43
N LEU A 98 -2.73 3.84 -7.46
CA LEU A 98 -2.65 5.11 -8.18
C LEU A 98 -1.41 5.91 -7.78
N GLN A 99 -1.13 6.02 -6.48
CA GLN A 99 -0.01 6.82 -6.01
C GLN A 99 1.35 6.28 -6.49
N LYS A 100 1.51 4.96 -6.57
CA LYS A 100 2.71 4.32 -7.13
C LYS A 100 2.87 4.69 -8.60
N VAL A 101 1.80 4.54 -9.38
CA VAL A 101 1.80 4.88 -10.83
C VAL A 101 2.06 6.37 -11.05
N ILE A 102 1.46 7.25 -10.25
CA ILE A 102 1.74 8.69 -10.29
C ILE A 102 3.22 8.97 -10.06
N ASN A 103 3.84 8.36 -9.06
CA ASN A 103 5.24 8.58 -8.76
C ASN A 103 6.15 8.14 -9.93
N ASP A 104 5.84 7.01 -10.57
CA ASP A 104 6.58 6.50 -11.72
C ASP A 104 6.46 7.44 -12.94
N VAL A 105 5.27 7.99 -13.19
CA VAL A 105 5.01 8.89 -14.33
C VAL A 105 5.54 10.29 -14.08
N ARG A 106 5.26 10.86 -12.93
CA ARG A 106 5.60 12.24 -12.54
C ARG A 106 7.10 12.52 -12.60
N ALA A 107 7.92 11.52 -12.25
CA ALA A 107 9.37 11.63 -12.31
C ALA A 107 9.91 11.90 -13.72
N ILE A 108 9.10 11.69 -14.77
CA ILE A 108 9.55 11.69 -16.16
C ILE A 108 8.76 12.68 -17.03
N THR A 109 7.44 12.73 -16.92
CA THR A 109 6.57 13.52 -17.79
C THR A 109 5.31 14.03 -17.07
N SER A 110 4.61 14.99 -17.70
CA SER A 110 3.30 15.45 -17.25
C SER A 110 2.21 14.40 -17.52
N TYR A 111 1.17 14.40 -16.71
CA TYR A 111 0.04 13.48 -16.82
C TYR A 111 -1.28 14.16 -16.45
N GLU A 112 -2.38 13.56 -16.87
CA GLU A 112 -3.73 13.89 -16.43
C GLU A 112 -4.38 12.68 -15.78
N ILE A 113 -5.19 12.90 -14.74
CA ILE A 113 -5.92 11.83 -14.05
C ILE A 113 -7.40 11.97 -14.35
N VAL A 114 -8.01 10.87 -14.76
CA VAL A 114 -9.45 10.72 -14.90
C VAL A 114 -9.89 9.65 -13.91
N ASN A 115 -10.65 10.07 -12.90
CA ASN A 115 -11.21 9.13 -11.93
C ASN A 115 -12.48 8.50 -12.51
N VAL A 116 -12.44 7.18 -12.66
CA VAL A 116 -13.60 6.38 -13.01
C VAL A 116 -14.25 5.94 -11.72
N ASN A 117 -15.27 6.67 -11.32
CA ASN A 117 -15.99 6.42 -10.08
C ASN A 117 -16.78 5.11 -10.17
N VAL A 118 -17.13 4.58 -9.01
CA VAL A 118 -18.16 3.53 -8.91
C VAL A 118 -19.47 4.05 -9.49
N PHE A 119 -20.23 3.17 -10.09
CA PHE A 119 -21.54 3.52 -10.64
C PHE A 119 -22.48 3.95 -9.51
N SER A 120 -23.23 5.02 -9.73
CA SER A 120 -24.35 5.39 -8.88
C SER A 120 -25.47 4.34 -8.96
N GLU A 121 -26.41 4.36 -8.01
CA GLU A 121 -27.56 3.46 -8.01
C GLU A 121 -28.36 3.57 -9.31
N ASN A 122 -28.54 4.79 -9.84
CA ASN A 122 -29.25 5.02 -11.09
C ASN A 122 -28.50 4.45 -12.30
N GLU A 123 -27.18 4.58 -12.35
CA GLU A 123 -26.37 4.00 -13.43
C GLU A 123 -26.36 2.47 -13.38
N ILE A 124 -26.33 1.85 -12.18
CA ILE A 124 -26.49 0.40 -12.05
C ILE A 124 -27.88 -0.02 -12.51
N LYS A 125 -28.91 0.73 -12.14
CA LYS A 125 -30.29 0.45 -12.58
C LYS A 125 -30.42 0.50 -14.10
N GLU A 126 -29.92 1.56 -14.73
CA GLU A 126 -29.88 1.69 -16.20
C GLU A 126 -29.10 0.54 -16.84
N LEU A 127 -27.97 0.15 -16.25
CA LEU A 127 -27.17 -0.98 -16.72
C LEU A 127 -27.95 -2.31 -16.68
N LEU A 128 -28.70 -2.56 -15.60
CA LEU A 128 -29.52 -3.76 -15.44
C LEU A 128 -30.70 -3.78 -16.42
N GLU A 129 -31.35 -2.64 -16.61
CA GLU A 129 -32.46 -2.49 -17.55
C GLU A 129 -32.03 -2.68 -19.00
N THR A 130 -30.95 -1.97 -19.39
CA THR A 130 -30.50 -1.94 -20.79
C THR A 130 -29.74 -3.20 -21.21
N SER A 131 -28.93 -3.77 -20.30
CA SER A 131 -28.04 -4.91 -20.63
C SER A 131 -28.66 -6.27 -20.32
N LEU A 132 -29.58 -6.37 -19.35
CA LEU A 132 -30.12 -7.63 -18.85
C LEU A 132 -31.66 -7.69 -18.85
N GLY A 133 -32.35 -6.60 -19.15
CA GLY A 133 -33.83 -6.55 -19.15
C GLY A 133 -34.44 -6.70 -17.76
N ILE A 134 -33.71 -6.44 -16.67
CA ILE A 134 -34.21 -6.56 -15.31
C ILE A 134 -34.97 -5.28 -14.95
N LEU A 135 -36.29 -5.36 -14.99
CA LEU A 135 -37.21 -4.24 -14.67
C LEU A 135 -37.81 -4.34 -13.27
N ASN A 136 -37.70 -5.48 -12.61
CA ASN A 136 -38.22 -5.70 -11.26
C ASN A 136 -37.41 -4.93 -10.22
N SER A 137 -38.06 -4.03 -9.48
CA SER A 137 -37.44 -3.15 -8.49
C SER A 137 -36.76 -3.91 -7.36
N ASP A 138 -37.33 -5.03 -6.88
CA ASP A 138 -36.77 -5.79 -5.76
C ASP A 138 -35.40 -6.42 -6.14
N TYR A 139 -35.31 -6.94 -7.36
CA TYR A 139 -34.05 -7.45 -7.90
C TYR A 139 -33.04 -6.32 -8.12
N GLN A 140 -33.48 -5.20 -8.69
CA GLN A 140 -32.59 -4.04 -8.90
C GLN A 140 -32.03 -3.53 -7.59
N GLU A 141 -32.86 -3.28 -6.58
CA GLU A 141 -32.42 -2.80 -5.26
C GLU A 141 -31.45 -3.76 -4.59
N ARG A 142 -31.68 -5.07 -4.72
CA ARG A 142 -30.81 -6.07 -4.12
C ARG A 142 -29.46 -6.16 -4.82
N ILE A 143 -29.46 -6.14 -6.16
CA ILE A 143 -28.23 -6.11 -6.96
C ILE A 143 -27.45 -4.83 -6.73
N ILE A 144 -28.13 -3.68 -6.63
CA ILE A 144 -27.50 -2.39 -6.30
C ILE A 144 -26.75 -2.48 -4.97
N ARG A 145 -27.40 -3.04 -3.93
CA ARG A 145 -26.76 -3.22 -2.61
C ARG A 145 -25.54 -4.12 -2.64
N ILE A 146 -25.60 -5.25 -3.37
CA ILE A 146 -24.48 -6.20 -3.49
C ILE A 146 -23.35 -5.62 -4.34
N ALA A 147 -23.70 -4.92 -5.40
CA ALA A 147 -22.74 -4.37 -6.35
C ALA A 147 -21.92 -3.20 -5.74
N GLU A 148 -22.49 -2.45 -4.80
CA GLU A 148 -21.84 -1.27 -4.19
C GLU A 148 -21.21 -0.36 -5.25
N GLY A 149 -21.88 -0.17 -6.38
CA GLY A 149 -21.40 0.61 -7.52
C GLY A 149 -20.43 -0.12 -8.45
N ASN A 150 -20.15 -1.41 -8.24
CA ASN A 150 -19.31 -2.21 -9.12
C ASN A 150 -20.13 -2.78 -10.27
N ALA A 151 -19.96 -2.22 -11.48
CA ALA A 151 -20.70 -2.62 -12.66
C ALA A 151 -20.54 -4.12 -13.01
N ARG A 152 -19.36 -4.70 -12.75
CA ARG A 152 -19.09 -6.11 -13.05
C ARG A 152 -19.85 -7.04 -12.11
N ILE A 153 -19.86 -6.74 -10.81
CA ILE A 153 -20.64 -7.46 -9.82
C ILE A 153 -22.13 -7.32 -10.14
N ALA A 154 -22.58 -6.12 -10.53
CA ALA A 154 -23.97 -5.90 -10.94
C ALA A 154 -24.40 -6.79 -12.11
N ILE A 155 -23.58 -6.88 -13.14
CA ILE A 155 -23.86 -7.76 -14.32
C ILE A 155 -23.85 -9.23 -13.91
N LEU A 156 -22.91 -9.66 -13.06
CA LEU A 156 -22.86 -11.04 -12.59
C LEU A 156 -24.09 -11.38 -11.75
N ALA A 157 -24.42 -10.54 -10.77
CA ALA A 157 -25.59 -10.69 -9.92
C ALA A 157 -26.88 -10.72 -10.78
N GLY A 158 -26.97 -9.82 -11.75
CA GLY A 158 -28.10 -9.78 -12.67
C GLY A 158 -28.23 -11.05 -13.50
N LYS A 159 -27.13 -11.61 -14.01
CA LYS A 159 -27.14 -12.90 -14.73
C LYS A 159 -27.61 -14.06 -13.84
N VAL A 160 -27.12 -14.12 -12.60
CA VAL A 160 -27.57 -15.13 -11.62
C VAL A 160 -29.05 -14.95 -11.30
N ALA A 161 -29.49 -13.72 -11.09
CA ALA A 161 -30.91 -13.42 -10.87
C ALA A 161 -31.80 -13.87 -12.03
N CYS A 162 -31.37 -13.62 -13.27
CA CYS A 162 -32.09 -14.07 -14.48
C CYS A 162 -32.13 -15.60 -14.59
N SER A 163 -31.05 -16.28 -14.21
CA SER A 163 -30.94 -17.74 -14.34
C SER A 163 -31.64 -18.50 -13.21
N SER A 164 -31.51 -18.02 -11.95
CA SER A 164 -32.02 -18.71 -10.77
C SER A 164 -33.49 -18.34 -10.42
N ASN A 165 -33.90 -17.16 -10.81
CA ASN A 165 -35.20 -16.58 -10.49
C ASN A 165 -35.50 -16.53 -8.96
N ARG A 166 -34.44 -16.43 -8.13
CA ARG A 166 -34.51 -16.37 -6.65
C ARG A 166 -33.69 -15.20 -6.14
N LEU A 167 -34.32 -14.34 -5.33
CA LEU A 167 -33.65 -13.19 -4.71
C LEU A 167 -32.54 -13.60 -3.73
N GLU A 168 -32.71 -14.69 -2.99
CA GLU A 168 -31.74 -15.18 -2.01
C GLU A 168 -30.41 -15.61 -2.64
N SER A 169 -30.39 -15.96 -3.93
CA SER A 169 -29.18 -16.40 -4.64
C SER A 169 -28.15 -15.29 -4.88
N ILE A 170 -28.50 -14.04 -4.60
CA ILE A 170 -27.63 -12.88 -4.82
C ILE A 170 -27.21 -12.15 -3.52
N ASP A 171 -27.32 -12.81 -2.35
CA ASP A 171 -27.01 -12.16 -1.06
C ASP A 171 -25.51 -12.19 -0.69
N ASP A 172 -24.77 -13.19 -1.16
CA ASP A 172 -23.36 -13.39 -0.87
C ASP A 172 -22.55 -13.47 -2.17
N VAL A 173 -21.47 -12.71 -2.26
CA VAL A 173 -20.57 -12.73 -3.43
C VAL A 173 -19.97 -14.12 -3.62
N SER A 174 -19.72 -14.87 -2.55
CA SER A 174 -19.22 -16.25 -2.63
C SER A 174 -20.23 -17.16 -3.31
N GLN A 175 -21.51 -17.07 -2.94
CA GLN A 175 -22.59 -17.82 -3.56
C GLN A 175 -22.83 -17.38 -5.00
N LEU A 176 -22.77 -16.07 -5.26
CA LEU A 176 -22.89 -15.52 -6.61
C LEU A 176 -21.83 -16.10 -7.57
N TYR A 177 -20.60 -16.17 -7.11
CA TYR A 177 -19.52 -16.76 -7.91
C TYR A 177 -19.71 -18.26 -8.11
N GLU A 178 -20.19 -18.98 -7.07
CA GLU A 178 -20.50 -20.40 -7.16
C GLU A 178 -21.62 -20.64 -8.17
N ASP A 179 -22.72 -19.90 -8.10
CA ASP A 179 -23.87 -20.07 -8.98
C ASP A 179 -23.54 -19.72 -10.43
N TYR A 180 -22.71 -18.72 -10.66
CA TYR A 180 -22.33 -18.28 -12.01
C TYR A 180 -21.23 -19.14 -12.61
N TYR A 181 -20.13 -19.34 -11.89
CA TYR A 181 -18.98 -20.07 -12.41
C TYR A 181 -19.09 -21.58 -12.18
N GLY A 182 -19.65 -21.98 -11.04
CA GLY A 182 -19.86 -23.38 -10.70
C GLY A 182 -20.70 -24.09 -11.76
N SER A 183 -21.87 -23.58 -12.07
CA SER A 183 -22.77 -24.16 -13.08
C SER A 183 -22.17 -24.15 -14.49
N ASN A 184 -21.46 -23.10 -14.88
CA ASN A 184 -20.79 -23.02 -16.18
C ASN A 184 -19.64 -24.03 -16.31
N LEU A 185 -18.83 -24.18 -15.25
CA LEU A 185 -17.71 -25.11 -15.24
C LEU A 185 -18.15 -26.58 -15.08
N GLU A 186 -19.26 -26.84 -14.36
CA GLU A 186 -19.89 -28.16 -14.27
C GLU A 186 -20.41 -28.61 -15.64
N ASN A 187 -21.10 -27.75 -16.37
CA ASN A 187 -21.60 -28.03 -17.71
C ASN A 187 -20.46 -28.37 -18.71
N ASN A 188 -19.29 -27.77 -18.52
CA ASN A 188 -18.10 -28.00 -19.33
C ASN A 188 -17.21 -29.15 -18.82
N GLN A 189 -17.70 -29.95 -17.86
CA GLN A 189 -16.96 -31.04 -17.22
C GLN A 189 -15.57 -30.64 -16.66
N PHE A 190 -15.41 -29.36 -16.37
CA PHE A 190 -14.13 -28.83 -15.87
C PHE A 190 -13.72 -29.44 -14.51
N PHE A 191 -14.68 -29.54 -13.60
CA PHE A 191 -14.43 -30.06 -12.24
C PHE A 191 -14.19 -31.57 -12.17
N ILE A 192 -14.47 -32.31 -13.24
CA ILE A 192 -14.25 -33.76 -13.33
C ILE A 192 -12.74 -34.04 -13.46
N ASP A 193 -12.00 -33.18 -14.17
CA ASP A 193 -10.57 -33.33 -14.34
C ASP A 193 -9.82 -32.60 -13.20
N LYS A 194 -9.41 -33.38 -12.21
CA LYS A 194 -8.65 -32.89 -11.06
C LYS A 194 -7.33 -32.21 -11.47
N ASN A 195 -6.70 -32.63 -12.55
CA ASN A 195 -5.44 -32.07 -13.02
C ASN A 195 -5.65 -30.69 -13.64
N LEU A 196 -6.75 -30.49 -14.37
CA LEU A 196 -7.14 -29.16 -14.87
C LEU A 196 -7.44 -28.20 -13.72
N CYS A 197 -8.17 -28.68 -12.67
CA CYS A 197 -8.43 -27.88 -11.48
C CYS A 197 -7.14 -27.47 -10.77
N ILE A 198 -6.20 -28.40 -10.55
CA ILE A 198 -4.91 -28.12 -9.92
C ILE A 198 -4.11 -27.11 -10.77
N THR A 199 -4.04 -27.32 -12.09
CA THR A 199 -3.34 -26.43 -13.01
C THR A 199 -3.92 -25.01 -12.95
N SER A 200 -5.25 -24.89 -12.99
CA SER A 200 -5.92 -23.58 -12.90
C SER A 200 -5.72 -22.91 -11.54
N GLY A 201 -5.68 -23.68 -10.44
CA GLY A 201 -5.37 -23.16 -9.10
C GLY A 201 -3.97 -22.55 -9.00
N ILE A 202 -2.98 -23.20 -9.62
CA ILE A 202 -1.61 -22.69 -9.69
C ILE A 202 -1.55 -21.39 -10.50
N ILE A 203 -2.25 -21.35 -11.66
CA ILE A 203 -2.32 -20.12 -12.47
C ILE A 203 -3.04 -19.01 -11.71
N ALA A 204 -4.16 -19.30 -11.04
CA ALA A 204 -4.91 -18.34 -10.25
C ALA A 204 -4.07 -17.76 -9.10
N PHE A 205 -3.27 -18.61 -8.45
CA PHE A 205 -2.39 -18.19 -7.35
C PHE A 205 -1.26 -17.27 -7.82
N LEU A 206 -0.71 -17.49 -9.01
CA LEU A 206 0.38 -16.67 -9.56
C LEU A 206 -0.10 -15.57 -10.50
N GLU A 207 -1.43 -15.48 -10.75
CA GLU A 207 -2.07 -14.51 -11.68
C GLU A 207 -1.61 -14.66 -13.13
N ALA A 208 -0.32 -14.81 -13.36
CA ALA A 208 0.28 -15.15 -14.65
C ALA A 208 1.57 -15.96 -14.46
N ILE A 209 1.83 -16.90 -15.36
CA ILE A 209 2.99 -17.79 -15.32
C ILE A 209 3.73 -17.69 -16.67
N HIS A 210 5.06 -17.53 -16.60
CA HIS A 210 5.91 -17.70 -17.77
C HIS A 210 6.27 -19.16 -17.93
N LEU A 211 5.97 -19.75 -19.09
CA LEU A 211 6.07 -21.19 -19.32
C LEU A 211 7.50 -21.74 -19.32
N ASP A 212 8.50 -20.88 -19.58
CA ASP A 212 9.91 -21.27 -19.52
C ASP A 212 10.46 -21.28 -18.08
N TYR A 213 9.83 -20.54 -17.14
CA TYR A 213 10.32 -20.33 -15.76
C TYR A 213 9.39 -20.94 -14.71
N ILE A 214 9.09 -22.23 -14.85
CA ILE A 214 8.18 -22.96 -13.92
C ILE A 214 8.92 -23.83 -12.89
N ASP A 215 10.24 -23.71 -12.79
CA ASP A 215 11.04 -24.61 -11.94
C ASP A 215 10.66 -24.56 -10.46
N ALA A 216 10.29 -23.37 -9.96
CA ALA A 216 9.80 -23.21 -8.60
C ALA A 216 8.49 -23.99 -8.33
N LEU A 217 7.73 -24.33 -9.36
CA LEU A 217 6.47 -25.08 -9.26
C LEU A 217 6.67 -26.58 -9.31
N LEU A 218 7.82 -27.07 -9.78
CA LEU A 218 8.07 -28.51 -9.95
C LEU A 218 7.82 -29.33 -8.69
N PRO A 219 8.21 -28.91 -7.48
CA PRO A 219 7.92 -29.67 -6.26
C PRO A 219 6.42 -29.87 -6.03
N ILE A 220 5.61 -28.83 -6.27
CA ILE A 220 4.15 -28.90 -6.12
C ILE A 220 3.53 -29.77 -7.20
N LEU A 221 3.98 -29.62 -8.44
CA LEU A 221 3.51 -30.43 -9.56
C LEU A 221 3.77 -31.91 -9.29
N GLN A 222 4.99 -32.27 -8.86
CA GLN A 222 5.38 -33.65 -8.53
C GLN A 222 4.56 -34.22 -7.38
N GLU A 223 4.31 -33.44 -6.31
CA GLU A 223 3.43 -33.87 -5.22
C GLU A 223 2.02 -34.22 -5.71
N LYS A 224 1.54 -33.53 -6.74
CA LYS A 224 0.22 -33.76 -7.34
C LYS A 224 0.23 -34.78 -8.49
N GLY A 225 1.37 -35.42 -8.75
CA GLY A 225 1.52 -36.39 -9.84
C GLY A 225 1.56 -35.77 -11.23
N LEU A 226 1.88 -34.47 -11.30
CA LEU A 226 2.03 -33.74 -12.57
C LEU A 226 3.52 -33.55 -12.87
N ASN A 227 3.88 -33.72 -14.13
CA ASN A 227 5.16 -33.29 -14.66
C ASN A 227 5.00 -31.99 -15.48
N ARG A 228 6.12 -31.41 -15.90
CA ARG A 228 6.15 -30.17 -16.71
C ARG A 228 5.30 -30.30 -17.97
N ASP A 229 5.45 -31.39 -18.71
CA ASP A 229 4.79 -31.57 -20.01
C ASP A 229 3.26 -31.65 -19.83
N ARG A 230 2.82 -32.42 -18.82
CA ARG A 230 1.39 -32.54 -18.50
C ARG A 230 0.80 -31.23 -18.02
N PHE A 231 1.56 -30.44 -17.26
CA PHE A 231 1.14 -29.11 -16.85
C PHE A 231 0.92 -28.19 -18.05
N ILE A 232 1.86 -28.18 -19.01
CA ILE A 232 1.74 -27.38 -20.25
C ILE A 232 0.57 -27.89 -21.10
N GLU A 233 0.37 -29.19 -21.22
CA GLU A 233 -0.77 -29.78 -21.92
C GLU A 233 -2.10 -29.34 -21.29
N ASN A 234 -2.20 -29.38 -19.96
CA ASN A 234 -3.38 -28.87 -19.26
C ASN A 234 -3.63 -27.38 -19.52
N ILE A 235 -2.57 -26.56 -19.58
CA ILE A 235 -2.69 -25.14 -19.94
C ILE A 235 -3.28 -24.96 -21.34
N ARG A 236 -2.84 -25.76 -22.32
CA ARG A 236 -3.40 -25.72 -23.70
C ARG A 236 -4.88 -26.09 -23.68
N MET A 237 -5.25 -27.15 -22.95
CA MET A 237 -6.65 -27.55 -22.79
C MET A 237 -7.51 -26.47 -22.13
N LEU A 238 -6.96 -25.74 -21.14
CA LEU A 238 -7.63 -24.60 -20.50
C LEU A 238 -7.79 -23.42 -21.48
N HIS A 239 -6.82 -23.22 -22.35
CA HIS A 239 -6.87 -22.17 -23.38
C HIS A 239 -7.92 -22.49 -24.45
N GLU A 240 -7.99 -23.74 -24.94
CA GLU A 240 -9.02 -24.20 -25.87
C GLU A 240 -10.44 -24.05 -25.29
N ARG A 241 -10.58 -24.08 -23.97
CA ARG A 241 -11.85 -23.85 -23.25
C ARG A 241 -12.10 -22.38 -22.89
N GLU A 242 -11.29 -21.45 -23.38
CA GLU A 242 -11.37 -20.00 -23.11
C GLU A 242 -11.29 -19.63 -21.62
N ILE A 243 -10.70 -20.49 -20.79
CA ILE A 243 -10.52 -20.25 -19.34
C ILE A 243 -9.28 -19.40 -19.10
N VAL A 244 -8.21 -19.68 -19.84
CA VAL A 244 -6.95 -18.95 -19.78
C VAL A 244 -6.53 -18.45 -21.16
N ASP A 245 -5.75 -17.36 -21.17
CA ASP A 245 -5.12 -16.83 -22.38
C ASP A 245 -3.65 -17.21 -22.39
N ILE A 246 -3.17 -17.79 -23.50
CA ILE A 246 -1.75 -17.98 -23.77
C ILE A 246 -1.26 -16.80 -24.60
N CYS A 247 -0.32 -16.03 -24.06
CA CYS A 247 0.26 -14.85 -24.69
C CYS A 247 1.60 -15.21 -25.33
N ASN A 248 1.71 -15.08 -26.65
CA ASN A 248 2.92 -15.33 -27.46
C ASN A 248 3.60 -16.68 -27.18
N ASP A 249 2.84 -17.73 -26.88
CA ASP A 249 3.30 -19.06 -26.48
C ASP A 249 4.28 -19.11 -25.29
N LYS A 250 4.38 -18.00 -24.52
CA LYS A 250 5.35 -17.85 -23.44
C LYS A 250 4.74 -17.62 -22.07
N ALA A 251 3.56 -17.05 -21.99
CA ALA A 251 2.92 -16.74 -20.72
C ALA A 251 1.45 -17.16 -20.75
N VAL A 252 0.95 -17.58 -19.59
CA VAL A 252 -0.45 -17.92 -19.39
C VAL A 252 -1.04 -17.09 -18.25
N ARG A 253 -2.28 -16.64 -18.42
CA ARG A 253 -3.07 -15.93 -17.42
C ARG A 253 -4.56 -16.26 -17.60
N PHE A 254 -5.36 -15.95 -16.59
CA PHE A 254 -6.81 -16.03 -16.76
C PHE A 254 -7.35 -14.94 -17.69
N SER A 255 -8.29 -15.32 -18.55
CA SER A 255 -9.05 -14.39 -19.38
C SER A 255 -10.00 -13.51 -18.53
N ASP A 256 -10.49 -14.04 -17.42
CA ASP A 256 -11.42 -13.42 -16.49
C ASP A 256 -10.88 -13.42 -15.05
N GLN A 257 -10.61 -12.23 -14.49
CA GLN A 257 -10.08 -12.09 -13.12
C GLN A 257 -11.05 -12.59 -12.04
N CYS A 258 -12.37 -12.44 -12.24
CA CYS A 258 -13.33 -12.95 -11.27
C CYS A 258 -13.39 -14.46 -11.26
N LEU A 259 -13.24 -15.10 -12.41
CA LEU A 259 -13.08 -16.56 -12.51
C LEU A 259 -11.80 -17.02 -11.83
N SER A 260 -10.69 -16.30 -12.02
CA SER A 260 -9.44 -16.57 -11.30
C SER A 260 -9.64 -16.53 -9.79
N ASN A 261 -10.28 -15.49 -9.27
CA ASN A 261 -10.56 -15.33 -7.84
C ASN A 261 -11.49 -16.45 -7.31
N TYR A 262 -12.51 -16.81 -8.07
CA TYR A 262 -13.40 -17.93 -7.73
C TYR A 262 -12.62 -19.24 -7.63
N LEU A 263 -11.81 -19.56 -8.63
CA LEU A 263 -11.02 -20.80 -8.65
C LEU A 263 -9.94 -20.82 -7.57
N LEU A 264 -9.36 -19.67 -7.24
CA LEU A 264 -8.45 -19.54 -6.12
C LEU A 264 -9.13 -19.97 -4.81
N LYS A 265 -10.32 -19.43 -4.51
CA LYS A 265 -11.12 -19.84 -3.34
C LYS A 265 -11.52 -21.31 -3.42
N TYR A 266 -12.09 -21.74 -4.53
CA TYR A 266 -12.60 -23.09 -4.73
C TYR A 266 -11.51 -24.16 -4.50
N ILE A 267 -10.33 -23.97 -5.10
CA ILE A 267 -9.26 -24.97 -5.10
C ILE A 267 -8.52 -25.01 -3.77
N PHE A 268 -8.24 -23.86 -3.16
CA PHE A 268 -7.48 -23.81 -1.90
C PHE A 268 -8.35 -23.97 -0.66
N PHE A 269 -9.55 -23.41 -0.65
CA PHE A 269 -10.42 -23.41 0.53
C PHE A 269 -11.53 -24.44 0.46
N ASP A 270 -12.36 -24.45 -0.59
CA ASP A 270 -13.55 -25.29 -0.64
C ASP A 270 -13.19 -26.77 -0.87
N LYS A 271 -12.36 -27.07 -1.86
CA LYS A 271 -11.96 -28.46 -2.22
C LYS A 271 -10.60 -28.88 -1.67
N LYS A 272 -9.77 -27.93 -1.23
CA LYS A 272 -8.44 -28.21 -0.67
C LYS A 272 -7.58 -29.11 -1.56
N LEU A 273 -7.65 -28.89 -2.87
CA LEU A 273 -6.86 -29.64 -3.86
C LEU A 273 -5.38 -29.25 -3.81
N LEU A 274 -5.10 -27.99 -3.47
CA LEU A 274 -3.77 -27.45 -3.19
C LEU A 274 -3.70 -26.96 -1.74
N SER A 275 -2.56 -27.15 -1.08
CA SER A 275 -2.28 -26.56 0.22
C SER A 275 -1.79 -25.13 0.03
N LEU A 276 -2.40 -24.19 0.75
CA LEU A 276 -2.00 -22.78 0.71
C LEU A 276 -0.58 -22.60 1.28
N SER A 277 -0.27 -23.23 2.42
CA SER A 277 1.05 -23.17 3.06
C SER A 277 2.16 -23.69 2.14
N LYS A 278 1.95 -24.85 1.50
CA LYS A 278 2.93 -25.42 0.56
C LYS A 278 3.12 -24.54 -0.68
N MET A 279 2.04 -23.97 -1.19
CA MET A 279 2.11 -23.08 -2.35
C MET A 279 2.87 -21.81 -2.02
N ILE A 280 2.60 -21.20 -0.84
CA ILE A 280 3.36 -20.05 -0.35
C ILE A 280 4.84 -20.44 -0.20
N LYS A 281 5.18 -21.57 0.45
CA LYS A 281 6.56 -22.03 0.64
C LYS A 281 7.33 -22.14 -0.68
N ALA A 282 6.73 -22.75 -1.68
CA ALA A 282 7.37 -22.98 -2.96
C ALA A 282 7.56 -21.70 -3.79
N CYS A 283 6.58 -20.79 -3.72
CA CYS A 283 6.54 -19.61 -4.58
C CYS A 283 7.15 -18.35 -3.93
N PHE A 284 7.30 -18.32 -2.60
CA PHE A 284 7.67 -17.11 -1.88
C PHE A 284 9.01 -16.51 -2.33
N SER A 285 10.03 -17.33 -2.57
CA SER A 285 11.34 -16.84 -3.01
C SER A 285 11.34 -16.29 -4.43
N SER A 286 10.60 -16.92 -5.35
CA SER A 286 10.64 -16.59 -6.78
C SER A 286 9.52 -15.64 -7.21
N TYR A 287 8.38 -15.65 -6.49
CA TYR A 287 7.15 -14.93 -6.84
C TYR A 287 6.53 -14.21 -5.64
N ARG A 288 7.37 -13.59 -4.80
CA ARG A 288 6.96 -13.00 -3.51
C ARG A 288 5.75 -12.07 -3.63
N GLU A 289 5.82 -11.07 -4.52
CA GLU A 289 4.75 -10.07 -4.66
C GLU A 289 3.41 -10.72 -5.05
N ARG A 290 3.43 -11.70 -5.95
CA ARG A 290 2.23 -12.41 -6.37
C ARG A 290 1.68 -13.32 -5.29
N THR A 291 2.57 -14.01 -4.57
CA THR A 291 2.19 -14.84 -3.41
C THR A 291 1.44 -14.01 -2.38
N VAL A 292 1.95 -12.82 -2.07
CA VAL A 292 1.32 -11.89 -1.13
C VAL A 292 0.00 -11.34 -1.70
N SER A 293 -0.02 -10.97 -2.98
CA SER A 293 -1.23 -10.51 -3.67
C SER A 293 -2.35 -11.54 -3.59
N SER A 294 -2.05 -12.81 -3.85
CA SER A 294 -3.05 -13.88 -3.85
C SER A 294 -3.61 -14.17 -2.47
N VAL A 295 -2.77 -14.14 -1.44
CA VAL A 295 -3.24 -14.26 -0.05
C VAL A 295 -4.15 -13.08 0.31
N ASN A 296 -3.76 -11.85 -0.04
CA ASN A 296 -4.57 -10.67 0.20
C ASN A 296 -5.90 -10.72 -0.59
N THR A 297 -5.89 -11.24 -1.80
CA THR A 297 -7.10 -11.44 -2.62
C THR A 297 -8.09 -12.38 -1.92
N LEU A 298 -7.60 -13.52 -1.40
CA LEU A 298 -8.44 -14.45 -0.63
C LEU A 298 -9.07 -13.79 0.60
N LEU A 299 -8.31 -12.96 1.32
CA LEU A 299 -8.75 -12.34 2.56
C LEU A 299 -9.73 -11.17 2.33
N ASN A 300 -9.55 -10.39 1.27
CA ASN A 300 -10.27 -9.13 1.07
C ASN A 300 -11.51 -9.23 0.17
N ILE A 301 -11.51 -10.17 -0.82
CA ILE A 301 -12.62 -10.27 -1.78
C ILE A 301 -13.82 -11.02 -1.18
N PHE A 302 -13.58 -12.11 -0.44
CA PHE A 302 -14.64 -12.99 0.00
C PHE A 302 -15.23 -12.65 1.38
N LYS A 303 -14.68 -11.69 2.11
CA LYS A 303 -15.15 -11.22 3.44
C LYS A 303 -15.70 -12.33 4.36
N ASN A 304 -15.14 -13.53 4.24
CA ASN A 304 -15.63 -14.74 4.90
C ASN A 304 -14.73 -15.08 6.10
N LYS A 305 -15.32 -15.07 7.31
CA LYS A 305 -14.60 -15.36 8.54
C LYS A 305 -13.96 -16.76 8.56
N ALA A 306 -14.59 -17.75 7.93
CA ALA A 306 -14.04 -19.12 7.86
C ALA A 306 -12.81 -19.15 6.94
N LEU A 307 -12.81 -18.39 5.86
CA LEU A 307 -11.67 -18.26 4.95
C LEU A 307 -10.51 -17.52 5.62
N LEU A 308 -10.79 -16.45 6.38
CA LEU A 308 -9.78 -15.75 7.17
C LEU A 308 -9.10 -16.69 8.16
N ASN A 309 -9.88 -17.40 8.97
CA ASN A 309 -9.35 -18.37 9.94
C ASN A 309 -8.55 -19.49 9.26
N PHE A 310 -8.98 -19.93 8.07
CA PHE A 310 -8.25 -20.93 7.28
C PHE A 310 -6.89 -20.38 6.83
N ALA A 311 -6.85 -19.19 6.24
CA ALA A 311 -5.61 -18.58 5.76
C ALA A 311 -4.64 -18.30 6.92
N GLU A 312 -5.14 -17.78 8.04
CA GLU A 312 -4.35 -17.59 9.26
C GLU A 312 -3.73 -18.92 9.75
N LYS A 313 -4.52 -19.99 9.77
CA LYS A 313 -4.05 -21.31 10.18
C LYS A 313 -2.95 -21.83 9.24
N GLU A 314 -3.15 -21.74 7.92
CA GLU A 314 -2.16 -22.20 6.94
C GLU A 314 -0.85 -21.39 7.03
N ILE A 315 -0.94 -20.08 7.27
CA ILE A 315 0.23 -19.21 7.44
C ILE A 315 0.96 -19.52 8.74
N LYS A 316 0.24 -19.79 9.84
CA LYS A 316 0.85 -20.22 11.11
C LYS A 316 1.55 -21.56 10.99
N LEU A 317 0.95 -22.53 10.29
CA LEU A 317 1.61 -23.83 10.02
C LEU A 317 2.93 -23.64 9.26
N LEU A 318 2.93 -22.78 8.25
CA LEU A 318 4.15 -22.48 7.50
C LEU A 318 5.18 -21.72 8.35
N TRP A 319 4.74 -20.82 9.22
CA TRP A 319 5.59 -20.13 10.17
C TRP A 319 6.36 -21.12 11.05
N ASP A 320 5.64 -22.07 11.68
CA ASP A 320 6.23 -23.07 12.56
C ASP A 320 7.22 -23.98 11.80
N GLU A 321 6.87 -24.37 10.57
CA GLU A 321 7.72 -25.16 9.69
C GLU A 321 9.02 -24.42 9.34
N LEU A 322 8.92 -23.19 8.82
CA LEU A 322 10.09 -22.38 8.43
C LEU A 322 10.99 -22.03 9.62
N SER A 323 10.40 -21.77 10.78
CA SER A 323 11.13 -21.52 12.03
C SER A 323 11.90 -22.77 12.49
N THR A 324 11.24 -23.93 12.49
CA THR A 324 11.86 -25.22 12.91
C THR A 324 13.00 -25.63 11.98
N GLU A 325 12.81 -25.44 10.67
CA GLU A 325 13.82 -25.74 9.65
C GLU A 325 14.97 -24.71 9.64
N LYS A 326 14.88 -23.60 10.39
CA LYS A 326 15.78 -22.46 10.31
C LYS A 326 15.97 -21.99 8.87
N SER A 327 14.88 -21.92 8.14
CA SER A 327 14.87 -21.59 6.71
C SER A 327 15.45 -20.20 6.45
N PRO A 328 16.31 -20.01 5.45
CA PRO A 328 16.86 -18.70 5.11
C PRO A 328 15.79 -17.69 4.68
N ILE A 329 14.61 -18.14 4.26
CA ILE A 329 13.49 -17.27 3.89
C ILE A 329 12.59 -16.91 5.08
N PHE A 330 12.84 -17.45 6.27
CA PHE A 330 11.94 -17.30 7.41
C PHE A 330 11.76 -15.81 7.79
N PHE A 331 12.84 -15.07 7.91
CA PHE A 331 12.75 -13.67 8.28
C PHE A 331 12.06 -12.82 7.19
N GLU A 332 12.29 -13.13 5.92
CA GLU A 332 11.59 -12.51 4.80
C GLU A 332 10.08 -12.80 4.83
N PHE A 333 9.72 -14.01 5.24
CA PHE A 333 8.34 -14.40 5.44
C PHE A 333 7.68 -13.64 6.61
N VAL A 334 8.40 -13.52 7.73
CA VAL A 334 7.96 -12.75 8.91
C VAL A 334 7.68 -11.30 8.53
N LYS A 335 8.56 -10.64 7.78
CA LYS A 335 8.39 -9.24 7.33
C LYS A 335 7.07 -9.00 6.58
N VAL A 336 6.53 -10.01 5.93
CA VAL A 336 5.28 -9.89 5.17
C VAL A 336 4.07 -10.24 6.03
N PHE A 337 4.17 -11.31 6.82
CA PHE A 337 3.03 -11.91 7.50
C PHE A 337 2.98 -11.65 9.02
N PHE A 338 3.80 -10.73 9.53
CA PHE A 338 3.90 -10.42 10.96
C PHE A 338 2.54 -10.06 11.60
N ARG A 339 1.64 -9.42 10.86
CA ARG A 339 0.29 -9.06 11.34
C ARG A 339 -0.60 -10.26 11.63
N ILE A 340 -0.31 -11.42 11.05
CA ILE A 340 -1.09 -12.65 11.25
C ILE A 340 -0.66 -13.37 12.53
N ASN A 341 0.60 -13.21 12.91
CA ASN A 341 1.15 -13.81 14.13
C ASN A 341 1.94 -12.77 14.94
N PRO A 342 1.29 -11.73 15.46
CA PRO A 342 1.98 -10.58 16.06
C PRO A 342 2.78 -10.95 17.30
N THR A 343 2.24 -11.78 18.18
CA THR A 343 2.91 -12.19 19.43
C THR A 343 4.21 -12.94 19.13
N GLU A 344 4.16 -13.94 18.24
CA GLU A 344 5.34 -14.74 17.87
C GLU A 344 6.37 -13.88 17.13
N THR A 345 5.91 -12.91 16.33
CA THR A 345 6.80 -11.92 15.69
C THR A 345 7.56 -11.11 16.73
N LEU A 346 6.87 -10.56 17.73
CA LEU A 346 7.51 -9.77 18.77
C LEU A 346 8.48 -10.60 19.61
N LEU A 347 8.13 -11.86 19.93
CA LEU A 347 9.05 -12.78 20.60
C LEU A 347 10.29 -13.09 19.76
N LEU A 348 10.12 -13.32 18.46
CA LEU A 348 11.24 -13.51 17.55
C LEU A 348 12.15 -12.27 17.53
N LEU A 349 11.58 -11.09 17.34
CA LEU A 349 12.34 -9.84 17.32
C LEU A 349 13.02 -9.55 18.66
N GLN A 350 12.38 -9.88 19.78
CA GLN A 350 12.99 -9.77 21.10
C GLN A 350 14.27 -10.63 21.18
N ASN A 351 14.20 -11.90 20.78
CA ASN A 351 15.36 -12.79 20.77
C ASN A 351 16.49 -12.29 19.86
N GLU A 352 16.14 -11.80 18.66
CA GLU A 352 17.13 -11.21 17.75
C GLU A 352 17.78 -9.97 18.38
N ILE A 353 16.97 -9.06 18.96
CA ILE A 353 17.48 -7.87 19.63
C ILE A 353 18.33 -8.24 20.84
N GLU A 354 17.94 -9.24 21.63
CA GLU A 354 18.72 -9.68 22.79
C GLU A 354 20.06 -10.27 22.38
N SER A 355 20.14 -10.97 21.25
CA SER A 355 21.37 -11.57 20.71
C SER A 355 22.31 -10.55 20.06
N GLU A 356 21.82 -9.39 19.65
CA GLU A 356 22.62 -8.34 19.03
C GLU A 356 23.67 -7.80 20.00
N GLU A 357 24.90 -7.62 19.51
CA GLU A 357 25.94 -6.96 20.28
C GLU A 357 25.68 -5.46 20.38
N ARG A 358 25.93 -4.90 21.57
CA ARG A 358 25.80 -3.46 21.77
C ARG A 358 26.92 -2.71 21.06
N VAL A 359 26.57 -1.80 20.16
CA VAL A 359 27.52 -0.89 19.53
C VAL A 359 27.81 0.29 20.46
N ILE A 360 29.10 0.53 20.71
CA ILE A 360 29.55 1.71 21.45
C ILE A 360 29.73 2.82 20.42
N CYS A 361 28.92 3.85 20.53
CA CYS A 361 28.93 5.01 19.66
C CYS A 361 28.82 6.27 20.52
N GLU A 362 29.60 7.31 20.22
CA GLU A 362 29.40 8.62 20.79
C GLU A 362 28.38 9.39 19.91
N TRP A 363 27.49 10.15 20.54
CA TRP A 363 26.47 10.90 19.80
C TRP A 363 27.08 11.95 18.83
N ILE A 364 28.33 12.38 19.07
CA ILE A 364 29.08 13.30 18.21
C ILE A 364 29.36 12.69 16.84
N ASP A 365 29.46 11.36 16.75
CA ASP A 365 29.70 10.63 15.51
C ASP A 365 28.43 10.54 14.64
N ILE A 366 27.26 10.92 15.18
CA ILE A 366 26.00 10.88 14.46
C ILE A 366 25.85 12.12 13.60
N ASP A 367 26.07 11.98 12.30
CA ASP A 367 25.86 13.04 11.32
C ASP A 367 24.36 13.34 11.16
N THR A 368 23.90 14.34 11.90
CA THR A 368 22.51 14.78 11.88
C THR A 368 22.20 15.72 10.71
N GLU A 369 23.16 16.13 9.91
CA GLU A 369 23.00 17.04 8.76
C GLU A 369 22.67 16.30 7.45
N LYS A 370 23.03 15.04 7.30
CA LYS A 370 22.70 14.20 6.13
C LYS A 370 21.21 13.91 5.95
N ARG A 371 20.35 14.46 6.77
CA ARG A 371 18.94 14.11 6.98
C ARG A 371 17.98 14.42 5.84
N LYS A 372 18.33 15.31 4.94
CA LYS A 372 17.31 15.90 4.04
C LYS A 372 16.98 15.06 2.80
N ASN A 373 17.77 14.02 2.48
CA ASN A 373 17.65 13.35 1.17
C ASN A 373 17.26 11.85 1.20
N TYR A 374 17.14 11.21 2.36
CA TYR A 374 16.81 9.79 2.43
C TYR A 374 15.65 9.54 3.42
N GLN A 375 14.45 9.28 2.88
CA GLN A 375 13.29 8.78 3.64
C GLN A 375 13.16 7.27 3.43
N HIS A 376 14.22 6.51 3.70
CA HIS A 376 14.19 5.07 3.53
C HIS A 376 14.68 4.39 4.80
N VAL A 377 13.99 3.36 5.23
CA VAL A 377 14.40 2.46 6.31
C VAL A 377 14.84 1.16 5.63
N GLU A 378 16.09 0.77 5.83
CA GLU A 378 16.63 -0.47 5.27
C GLU A 378 16.60 -1.62 6.28
N ASN A 379 16.83 -1.30 7.55
CA ASN A 379 16.87 -2.29 8.62
C ASN A 379 15.53 -2.99 8.83
N ASP A 380 15.53 -4.29 8.71
CA ASP A 380 14.33 -5.11 8.71
C ASP A 380 13.64 -5.20 10.08
N ILE A 381 14.40 -5.21 11.18
CA ILE A 381 13.85 -5.19 12.55
C ILE A 381 13.09 -3.90 12.76
N ILE A 382 13.69 -2.77 12.38
CA ILE A 382 13.06 -1.43 12.51
C ILE A 382 11.80 -1.35 11.65
N LYS A 383 11.83 -1.89 10.42
CA LYS A 383 10.65 -1.95 9.52
C LYS A 383 9.48 -2.72 10.14
N VAL A 384 9.77 -3.91 10.65
CA VAL A 384 8.72 -4.75 11.24
C VAL A 384 8.15 -4.10 12.49
N LEU A 385 8.99 -3.62 13.40
CA LEU A 385 8.55 -2.92 14.61
C LEU A 385 7.72 -1.67 14.27
N GLY A 386 8.15 -0.88 13.28
CA GLY A 386 7.38 0.27 12.77
C GLY A 386 6.02 -0.14 12.22
N GLY A 387 5.93 -1.31 11.58
CA GLY A 387 4.69 -1.86 11.04
C GLY A 387 3.61 -2.18 12.08
N PHE A 388 3.94 -2.17 13.38
CA PHE A 388 2.99 -2.31 14.48
C PHE A 388 2.30 -0.99 14.89
N ALA A 389 2.62 0.13 14.25
CA ALA A 389 2.15 1.47 14.63
C ALA A 389 0.62 1.63 14.70
N ASP A 390 -0.13 0.82 13.96
CA ASP A 390 -1.60 0.80 13.92
C ASP A 390 -2.23 -0.45 14.60
N MET A 391 -1.42 -1.24 15.32
CA MET A 391 -1.84 -2.48 15.97
C MET A 391 -2.02 -2.32 17.49
N THR A 392 -2.75 -3.25 18.10
CA THR A 392 -2.96 -3.30 19.57
C THR A 392 -1.67 -3.57 20.34
N ASP A 393 -0.72 -4.27 19.71
CA ASP A 393 0.58 -4.64 20.26
C ASP A 393 1.63 -3.53 20.18
N LEU A 394 1.24 -2.34 19.74
CA LEU A 394 2.09 -1.17 19.61
C LEU A 394 2.94 -0.86 20.88
N PRO A 395 2.41 -0.94 22.11
CA PRO A 395 3.22 -0.66 23.30
C PRO A 395 4.44 -1.59 23.39
N THR A 396 4.25 -2.90 23.19
CA THR A 396 5.33 -3.89 23.20
C THR A 396 6.31 -3.67 22.04
N ALA A 397 5.80 -3.34 20.85
CA ALA A 397 6.66 -3.02 19.71
C ALA A 397 7.50 -1.76 19.97
N CYS A 398 6.97 -0.73 20.62
CA CYS A 398 7.72 0.44 21.04
C CYS A 398 8.80 0.10 22.09
N ASP A 399 8.52 -0.81 23.02
CA ASP A 399 9.51 -1.27 23.98
C ASP A 399 10.71 -1.91 23.25
N LEU A 400 10.46 -2.82 22.33
CA LEU A 400 11.52 -3.44 21.53
C LEU A 400 12.24 -2.43 20.63
N PHE A 401 11.52 -1.47 20.07
CA PHE A 401 12.08 -0.40 19.25
C PHE A 401 13.12 0.43 20.02
N PHE A 402 12.81 0.84 21.23
CA PHE A 402 13.75 1.60 22.06
C PHE A 402 14.87 0.72 22.63
N GLN A 403 14.60 -0.54 22.99
CA GLN A 403 15.65 -1.49 23.39
C GLN A 403 16.67 -1.69 22.25
N TYR A 404 16.18 -1.87 21.02
CA TYR A 404 17.05 -2.02 19.85
C TYR A 404 17.85 -0.74 19.59
N TYR A 405 17.22 0.43 19.68
CA TYR A 405 17.92 1.70 19.52
C TYR A 405 19.02 1.89 20.55
N LEU A 406 18.81 1.52 21.80
CA LEU A 406 19.84 1.61 22.85
C LEU A 406 21.01 0.64 22.65
N LYS A 407 20.79 -0.45 21.92
CA LYS A 407 21.85 -1.38 21.49
C LYS A 407 22.57 -0.91 20.22
N ARG A 408 21.84 -0.31 19.29
CA ARG A 408 22.32 0.10 17.96
C ARG A 408 22.12 1.61 17.73
N PRO A 409 22.72 2.47 18.54
CA PRO A 409 22.64 3.92 18.35
C PRO A 409 23.28 4.40 17.04
N ASP A 410 24.17 3.61 16.43
CA ASP A 410 24.74 3.80 15.09
C ASP A 410 23.67 3.84 14.00
N LEU A 411 22.52 3.20 14.19
CA LEU A 411 21.38 3.22 13.29
C LEU A 411 20.43 4.43 13.52
N PHE A 412 20.91 5.49 14.15
CA PHE A 412 20.10 6.68 14.47
C PHE A 412 19.23 7.16 13.29
N MET A 413 19.81 7.24 12.07
CA MET A 413 19.07 7.72 10.90
C MET A 413 17.93 6.79 10.51
N GLU A 414 18.13 5.47 10.62
CA GLU A 414 17.09 4.47 10.40
C GLU A 414 15.92 4.63 11.38
N PHE A 415 16.23 4.80 12.67
CA PHE A 415 15.24 5.06 13.70
C PHE A 415 14.52 6.39 13.48
N TYR A 416 15.25 7.46 13.15
CA TYR A 416 14.66 8.76 12.84
C TYR A 416 13.69 8.71 11.67
N HIS A 417 14.07 8.03 10.57
CA HIS A 417 13.19 7.85 9.43
C HIS A 417 11.99 6.97 9.75
N ALA A 418 12.21 5.89 10.51
CA ALA A 418 11.12 5.02 10.95
C ALA A 418 10.09 5.77 11.80
N VAL A 419 10.54 6.65 12.70
CA VAL A 419 9.62 7.47 13.50
C VAL A 419 8.76 8.36 12.59
N ASN A 420 9.35 9.02 11.61
CA ASN A 420 8.59 9.88 10.71
C ASN A 420 7.63 9.09 9.79
N ILE A 421 8.05 7.93 9.30
CA ILE A 421 7.26 7.10 8.38
C ILE A 421 6.10 6.39 9.10
N TYR A 422 6.37 5.76 10.23
CA TYR A 422 5.40 4.86 10.88
C TYR A 422 4.63 5.53 12.03
N PHE A 423 5.27 6.41 12.81
CA PHE A 423 4.66 7.05 13.98
C PHE A 423 4.25 8.50 13.69
N GLY A 424 4.64 9.07 12.56
CA GLY A 424 4.28 10.43 12.14
C GLY A 424 2.76 10.66 12.07
N ILE A 425 2.36 11.93 12.06
CA ILE A 425 0.94 12.29 11.97
C ILE A 425 0.43 11.99 10.56
N GLN A 426 -0.60 11.16 10.48
CA GLN A 426 -1.27 10.75 9.26
C GLN A 426 -2.78 10.98 9.35
N ARG A 427 -3.51 10.87 8.24
CA ARG A 427 -4.99 10.94 8.28
C ARG A 427 -5.62 9.92 9.24
N ALA A 428 -5.01 8.74 9.39
CA ALA A 428 -5.44 7.71 10.32
C ALA A 428 -5.32 8.15 11.78
N SER A 429 -4.38 9.05 12.13
CA SER A 429 -4.18 9.56 13.50
C SER A 429 -5.43 10.24 14.05
N PHE A 430 -6.20 10.93 13.19
CA PHE A 430 -7.45 11.57 13.58
C PHE A 430 -8.56 10.56 13.89
N ARG A 431 -8.55 9.40 13.24
CA ARG A 431 -9.55 8.34 13.47
C ARG A 431 -9.27 7.53 14.72
N ASN A 432 -7.98 7.31 15.04
CA ASN A 432 -7.55 6.57 16.22
C ASN A 432 -7.25 7.47 17.44
N SER A 433 -7.68 8.74 17.39
CA SER A 433 -7.48 9.72 18.45
C SER A 433 -6.02 9.91 18.86
N PHE A 434 -5.10 9.82 17.89
CA PHE A 434 -3.66 9.94 18.07
C PHE A 434 -3.04 8.90 19.01
N TYR A 435 -3.66 7.72 19.10
CA TYR A 435 -3.19 6.61 19.94
C TYR A 435 -1.72 6.26 19.67
N THR A 436 -1.34 6.18 18.41
CA THR A 436 0.04 5.88 17.98
C THR A 436 1.03 6.90 18.55
N GLN A 437 0.75 8.19 18.38
CA GLN A 437 1.62 9.28 18.85
C GLN A 437 1.69 9.31 20.38
N ILE A 438 0.56 9.15 21.04
CA ILE A 438 0.49 9.13 22.51
C ILE A 438 1.35 7.99 23.06
N THR A 439 1.12 6.77 22.60
CA THR A 439 1.87 5.57 23.05
C THR A 439 3.36 5.73 22.80
N PHE A 440 3.74 6.22 21.63
CA PHE A 440 5.15 6.44 21.28
C PHE A 440 5.81 7.45 22.23
N PHE A 441 5.17 8.60 22.51
CA PHE A 441 5.75 9.60 23.41
C PHE A 441 5.71 9.18 24.88
N GLU A 442 4.72 8.41 25.33
CA GLU A 442 4.73 7.79 26.65
C GLU A 442 5.95 6.87 26.81
N LYS A 443 6.24 6.04 25.78
CA LYS A 443 7.39 5.13 25.80
C LYS A 443 8.74 5.86 25.70
N ILE A 444 8.88 6.89 24.88
CA ILE A 444 10.14 7.64 24.80
C ILE A 444 10.46 8.32 26.15
N ILE A 445 9.44 8.80 26.87
CA ILE A 445 9.61 9.38 28.21
C ILE A 445 10.04 8.30 29.19
N GLU A 446 9.41 7.13 29.18
CA GLU A 446 9.80 5.99 30.01
C GLU A 446 11.26 5.61 29.80
N TYR A 447 11.69 5.44 28.53
CA TYR A 447 13.06 5.08 28.18
C TYR A 447 14.07 6.22 28.37
N SER A 448 13.62 7.46 28.52
CA SER A 448 14.52 8.58 28.83
C SER A 448 15.17 8.47 30.21
N ASN A 449 14.60 7.67 31.10
CA ASN A 449 15.08 7.48 32.48
C ASN A 449 15.35 8.83 33.17
N ASP A 450 14.28 9.61 33.34
CA ASP A 450 14.35 10.98 33.86
C ASP A 450 15.36 11.88 33.11
N TRP A 451 15.40 11.72 31.80
CA TRP A 451 16.27 12.45 30.89
C TRP A 451 17.78 12.26 31.17
N LYS A 452 18.16 11.04 31.55
CA LYS A 452 19.56 10.62 31.74
C LYS A 452 20.11 9.83 30.55
N GLN A 453 19.22 9.22 29.74
CA GLN A 453 19.62 8.44 28.54
C GLN A 453 19.84 9.37 27.35
N GLU A 454 21.10 9.66 27.05
CA GLU A 454 21.48 10.65 26.04
C GLU A 454 20.95 10.36 24.63
N PHE A 455 21.03 9.11 24.17
CA PHE A 455 20.54 8.74 22.84
C PHE A 455 19.03 8.94 22.70
N ILE A 456 18.24 8.66 23.74
CA ILE A 456 16.80 8.90 23.78
C ILE A 456 16.50 10.41 23.74
N ILE A 457 17.29 11.20 24.47
CA ILE A 457 17.14 12.67 24.46
C ILE A 457 17.40 13.23 23.06
N ILE A 458 18.43 12.71 22.38
CA ILE A 458 18.81 13.18 21.05
C ILE A 458 17.71 12.89 20.05
N ILE A 459 17.21 11.66 20.00
CA ILE A 459 16.13 11.32 19.06
C ILE A 459 14.85 12.11 19.38
N PHE A 460 14.51 12.26 20.66
CA PHE A 460 13.38 13.07 21.09
C PHE A 460 13.48 14.53 20.59
N LEU A 461 14.61 15.19 20.82
CA LEU A 461 14.84 16.57 20.39
C LEU A 461 14.80 16.74 18.86
N GLN A 462 15.17 15.70 18.12
CA GLN A 462 15.11 15.73 16.65
C GLN A 462 13.69 15.59 16.09
N ILE A 463 12.87 14.76 16.72
CA ILE A 463 11.50 14.52 16.25
C ILE A 463 10.51 15.55 16.81
N ALA A 464 10.78 16.14 17.97
CA ALA A 464 9.86 17.09 18.62
C ALA A 464 9.45 18.23 17.68
N GLU A 465 10.37 18.75 16.86
CA GLU A 465 10.09 19.80 15.88
C GLU A 465 9.01 19.36 14.88
N GLU A 466 9.11 18.15 14.34
CA GLU A 466 8.17 17.62 13.35
C GLU A 466 6.76 17.42 13.96
N PHE A 467 6.69 16.89 15.17
CA PHE A 467 5.42 16.63 15.86
C PHE A 467 4.75 17.89 16.45
N LEU A 468 5.51 18.98 16.55
CA LEU A 468 4.98 20.29 16.98
C LEU A 468 4.52 21.17 15.81
N LYS A 469 4.62 20.73 14.57
CA LYS A 469 4.05 21.45 13.43
C LYS A 469 2.54 21.62 13.60
N LEU A 470 2.02 22.74 13.11
CA LEU A 470 0.59 23.08 13.16
C LEU A 470 -0.17 22.57 11.95
N ASN A 471 0.54 22.08 10.95
CA ASN A 471 0.00 21.45 9.75
C ASN A 471 0.87 20.26 9.34
N PHE A 472 0.30 19.38 8.54
CA PHE A 472 1.00 18.24 7.97
C PHE A 472 0.59 18.01 6.51
N SER A 473 1.48 17.38 5.73
CA SER A 473 1.27 17.11 4.31
C SER A 473 1.09 15.62 4.08
N PRO A 474 -0.16 15.08 4.03
CA PRO A 474 -0.38 13.64 3.96
C PRO A 474 -0.21 13.05 2.56
N ALA A 475 -0.26 13.88 1.52
CA ALA A 475 -0.14 13.45 0.13
C ALA A 475 0.22 14.61 -0.79
N GLU A 476 0.94 14.29 -1.88
CA GLU A 476 1.15 15.19 -3.01
C GLU A 476 0.22 14.77 -4.15
N GLU A 477 -0.54 15.71 -4.72
CA GLU A 477 -1.26 15.50 -5.99
C GLU A 477 -0.56 16.24 -7.11
N GLY A 478 -0.15 15.51 -8.16
CA GLY A 478 0.44 16.08 -9.35
C GLY A 478 -0.63 16.42 -10.39
N ARG A 479 -0.62 17.64 -10.90
CA ARG A 479 -1.38 18.07 -12.09
C ARG A 479 -0.40 18.49 -13.18
N LYS A 480 -0.87 18.58 -14.42
CA LYS A 480 -0.04 19.03 -15.56
C LYS A 480 0.71 20.32 -15.21
N ASN A 481 2.03 20.26 -15.10
CA ASN A 481 2.94 21.36 -14.77
C ASN A 481 2.81 21.95 -13.34
N ALA A 482 2.15 21.30 -12.40
CA ALA A 482 2.09 21.75 -11.02
C ALA A 482 2.09 20.58 -10.04
N ILE A 483 2.86 20.70 -8.95
CA ILE A 483 2.79 19.83 -7.77
C ILE A 483 1.91 20.58 -6.77
N THR A 484 0.81 19.96 -6.37
CA THR A 484 -0.04 20.52 -5.31
C THR A 484 0.26 19.78 -4.02
N ILE A 485 0.87 20.48 -3.07
CA ILE A 485 1.10 19.97 -1.73
C ILE A 485 -0.09 20.42 -0.88
N TYR A 486 -0.88 19.45 -0.41
CA TYR A 486 -1.96 19.73 0.53
C TYR A 486 -1.38 19.83 1.94
N GLN A 487 -1.55 20.99 2.56
CA GLN A 487 -1.31 21.17 3.98
C GLN A 487 -2.64 21.07 4.72
N ILE A 488 -2.74 20.08 5.62
CA ILE A 488 -3.91 19.91 6.47
C ILE A 488 -3.60 20.53 7.83
N PRO A 489 -4.37 21.54 8.26
CA PRO A 489 -4.18 22.14 9.57
C PRO A 489 -4.54 21.17 10.68
N LEU A 490 -3.78 21.19 11.75
CA LEU A 490 -4.00 20.36 12.92
C LEU A 490 -5.15 20.94 13.76
N THR A 491 -6.20 20.16 13.95
CA THR A 491 -7.39 20.55 14.72
C THR A 491 -7.24 20.08 16.16
N MET A 492 -7.58 20.92 17.14
CA MET A 492 -7.53 20.56 18.54
C MET A 492 -8.50 19.42 18.88
N SER A 493 -7.99 18.41 19.56
CA SER A 493 -8.76 17.28 20.09
C SER A 493 -8.10 16.78 21.39
N LYS A 494 -8.80 15.93 22.14
CA LYS A 494 -8.21 15.31 23.36
C LYS A 494 -6.92 14.54 23.07
N GLY A 495 -6.83 13.90 21.90
CA GLY A 495 -5.63 13.17 21.48
C GLY A 495 -4.48 14.12 21.16
N VAL A 496 -4.75 15.21 20.42
CA VAL A 496 -3.76 16.26 20.12
C VAL A 496 -3.26 16.90 21.41
N GLU A 497 -4.18 17.27 22.30
CA GLU A 497 -3.83 17.83 23.61
C GLU A 497 -2.89 16.89 24.38
N LYS A 498 -3.21 15.59 24.45
CA LYS A 498 -2.44 14.61 25.22
C LYS A 498 -1.03 14.43 24.68
N TYR A 499 -0.82 14.17 23.36
CA TYR A 499 0.52 13.96 22.86
C TYR A 499 1.36 15.24 22.86
N ARG A 500 0.77 16.41 22.58
CA ARG A 500 1.49 17.69 22.64
C ARG A 500 1.90 18.03 24.06
N LYS A 501 1.04 17.76 25.04
CA LYS A 501 1.38 17.90 26.47
C LYS A 501 2.62 17.10 26.81
N LEU A 502 2.70 15.83 26.42
CA LEU A 502 3.88 14.99 26.65
C LEU A 502 5.16 15.63 26.08
N ILE A 503 5.08 16.15 24.84
CA ILE A 503 6.24 16.80 24.21
C ILE A 503 6.63 18.07 24.95
N TRP A 504 5.67 18.96 25.27
CA TRP A 504 5.95 20.23 25.91
C TRP A 504 6.47 20.10 27.35
N GLU A 505 5.93 19.17 28.13
CA GLU A 505 6.44 18.86 29.46
C GLU A 505 7.88 18.35 29.43
N SER A 506 8.18 17.52 28.44
CA SER A 506 9.52 17.01 28.17
C SER A 506 10.50 18.13 27.79
N LEU A 507 10.10 19.00 26.85
CA LEU A 507 10.91 20.17 26.45
C LEU A 507 11.13 21.14 27.63
N THR A 508 10.10 21.32 28.46
CA THR A 508 10.22 22.15 29.68
C THR A 508 11.26 21.55 30.65
N SER A 509 11.29 20.25 30.80
CA SER A 509 12.29 19.57 31.63
C SER A 509 13.70 19.68 31.05
N LEU A 510 13.84 19.42 29.74
CA LEU A 510 15.12 19.50 29.04
C LEU A 510 15.68 20.92 28.93
N SER A 511 14.83 21.94 28.88
CA SER A 511 15.28 23.36 28.88
C SER A 511 16.03 23.77 30.12
N LYS A 512 15.78 23.11 31.27
CA LYS A 512 16.48 23.34 32.52
C LYS A 512 17.90 22.78 32.54
N ILE A 513 18.18 21.80 31.67
CA ILE A 513 19.50 21.17 31.54
C ILE A 513 20.34 21.97 30.56
N GLU A 514 21.43 22.56 31.04
CA GLU A 514 22.27 23.48 30.25
C GLU A 514 22.73 22.87 28.91
N LYS A 515 23.12 21.61 28.92
CA LYS A 515 23.55 20.84 27.72
C LYS A 515 22.52 20.84 26.59
N TYR A 516 21.22 20.82 26.90
CA TYR A 516 20.14 20.68 25.92
C TYR A 516 19.38 22.00 25.68
N ARG A 517 19.62 23.03 26.47
CA ARG A 517 18.91 24.32 26.40
C ARG A 517 18.96 24.94 25.01
N GLU A 518 20.12 24.92 24.36
CA GLU A 518 20.30 25.48 23.02
C GLU A 518 19.51 24.69 21.94
N LYS A 519 19.39 23.37 22.09
CA LYS A 519 18.57 22.56 21.19
C LYS A 519 17.07 22.84 21.36
N VAL A 520 16.62 23.01 22.60
CA VAL A 520 15.24 23.44 22.89
C VAL A 520 14.99 24.84 22.31
N ARG A 521 15.96 25.77 22.44
CA ARG A 521 15.85 27.10 21.82
C ARG A 521 15.64 27.01 20.31
N LYS A 522 16.37 26.15 19.60
CA LYS A 522 16.21 25.96 18.15
C LYS A 522 14.81 25.44 17.78
N ILE A 523 14.25 24.52 18.59
CA ILE A 523 12.87 24.03 18.38
C ILE A 523 11.85 25.18 18.55
N LEU A 524 12.03 26.03 19.58
CA LEU A 524 11.17 27.23 19.76
C LEU A 524 11.34 28.22 18.60
N ASP A 525 12.56 28.36 18.08
CA ASP A 525 12.90 29.26 16.99
C ASP A 525 12.29 28.81 15.65
N SER A 526 12.13 27.51 15.42
CA SER A 526 11.47 26.94 14.23
C SER A 526 9.94 26.86 14.38
N TYR A 527 9.40 27.07 15.59
CA TYR A 527 7.98 26.93 15.89
C TYR A 527 7.10 27.96 15.17
N GLY A 528 5.93 27.57 14.74
CA GLY A 528 4.84 28.46 14.32
C GLY A 528 4.64 28.63 12.82
N GLY A 529 5.48 28.14 11.96
CA GLY A 529 5.37 28.09 10.47
C GLY A 529 4.14 28.80 9.84
N ILE A 530 3.41 28.09 8.98
CA ILE A 530 2.12 28.54 8.42
C ILE A 530 1.02 28.23 9.44
N ILE A 531 0.26 29.25 9.83
CA ILE A 531 -0.83 29.14 10.80
C ILE A 531 -2.15 29.31 10.05
N ASP A 532 -3.03 28.34 10.21
CA ASP A 532 -4.41 28.36 9.75
C ASP A 532 -5.33 28.65 10.94
N ASP A 533 -6.46 29.31 10.73
CA ASP A 533 -7.42 29.67 11.79
C ASP A 533 -7.89 28.42 12.56
N ILE A 534 -7.99 27.27 11.89
CA ILE A 534 -8.37 25.98 12.49
C ILE A 534 -7.34 25.52 13.53
N SER A 535 -6.06 25.88 13.37
CA SER A 535 -4.96 25.51 14.26
C SER A 535 -4.79 26.45 15.45
N ILE A 536 -5.52 27.58 15.50
CA ILE A 536 -5.42 28.56 16.59
C ILE A 536 -5.62 27.93 17.99
N PRO A 537 -6.59 27.04 18.23
CA PRO A 537 -6.74 26.41 19.54
C PRO A 537 -5.54 25.54 19.95
N VAL A 538 -4.84 24.94 18.96
CA VAL A 538 -3.61 24.17 19.22
C VAL A 538 -2.49 25.12 19.64
N LEU A 539 -2.34 26.23 18.92
CA LEU A 539 -1.36 27.25 19.24
C LEU A 539 -1.59 27.84 20.64
N GLN A 540 -2.85 28.15 20.99
CA GLN A 540 -3.21 28.65 22.33
C GLN A 540 -2.85 27.68 23.45
N PHE A 541 -3.01 26.38 23.19
CA PHE A 541 -2.59 25.34 24.13
C PHE A 541 -1.06 25.33 24.32
N ASP A 542 -0.30 25.38 23.22
CA ASP A 542 1.16 25.34 23.24
C ASP A 542 1.79 26.56 23.91
N LEU A 543 1.18 27.72 23.74
CA LEU A 543 1.68 28.99 24.29
C LEU A 543 1.92 28.95 25.78
N LYS A 544 1.11 28.24 26.55
CA LYS A 544 1.27 28.08 27.98
C LYS A 544 2.64 27.49 28.33
N TYR A 545 3.09 26.53 27.56
CA TYR A 545 4.38 25.86 27.75
C TYR A 545 5.53 26.72 27.22
N ILE A 546 5.34 27.33 26.05
CA ILE A 546 6.32 28.24 25.44
C ILE A 546 6.63 29.39 26.40
N GLU A 547 5.60 30.04 26.93
CA GLU A 547 5.74 31.13 27.91
C GLU A 547 6.50 30.66 29.16
N LEU A 548 6.17 29.48 29.68
CA LEU A 548 6.84 28.90 30.84
C LEU A 548 8.32 28.66 30.58
N ILE A 549 8.67 28.10 29.42
CA ILE A 549 10.06 27.83 29.03
C ILE A 549 10.83 29.14 28.83
N LEU A 550 10.25 30.13 28.15
CA LEU A 550 10.88 31.43 27.92
C LEU A 550 11.17 32.15 29.25
N LYS A 551 10.19 32.27 30.15
CA LYS A 551 10.34 32.93 31.43
C LYS A 551 11.37 32.27 32.35
N SER A 552 11.43 30.92 32.32
CA SER A 552 12.27 30.18 33.25
C SER A 552 13.72 30.02 32.77
N ASN A 553 13.94 29.93 31.46
CA ASN A 553 15.24 29.49 30.92
C ASN A 553 15.88 30.41 29.87
N PHE A 554 15.12 31.42 29.39
CA PHE A 554 15.58 32.37 28.36
C PHE A 554 15.23 33.80 28.78
N PRO A 555 15.78 34.29 29.90
CA PRO A 555 15.50 35.67 30.38
C PRO A 555 16.00 36.69 29.35
N PRO A 556 15.37 37.88 29.24
CA PRO A 556 15.64 38.89 28.21
C PRO A 556 16.93 39.72 28.50
N ASP A 557 17.90 39.11 29.13
CA ASP A 557 19.23 39.67 29.42
C ASP A 557 20.20 39.53 28.23
N LYS A 558 19.86 38.68 27.25
CA LYS A 558 20.64 38.46 26.04
C LYS A 558 19.83 38.81 24.79
N LEU A 559 20.48 39.44 23.82
CA LEU A 559 19.85 39.80 22.54
C LEU A 559 19.21 38.61 21.86
N THR A 560 19.83 37.43 21.89
CA THR A 560 19.33 36.20 21.29
C THR A 560 17.99 35.74 21.92
N ASN A 561 17.82 35.95 23.21
CA ASN A 561 16.59 35.62 23.94
C ASN A 561 15.49 36.65 23.62
N CYS A 562 15.85 37.95 23.49
CA CYS A 562 14.91 38.98 23.07
C CYS A 562 14.41 38.71 21.63
N LEU A 563 15.28 38.30 20.71
CA LEU A 563 14.90 37.96 19.35
C LEU A 563 13.97 36.72 19.29
N LEU A 564 14.23 35.71 20.12
CA LEU A 564 13.36 34.54 20.24
C LEU A 564 11.97 34.96 20.76
N ALA A 565 11.92 35.77 21.80
CA ALA A 565 10.66 36.28 22.37
C ALA A 565 9.88 37.10 21.33
N ASP A 566 10.55 38.00 20.60
CA ASP A 566 9.94 38.81 19.54
C ASP A 566 9.34 37.91 18.44
N LYS A 567 10.04 36.89 18.01
CA LYS A 567 9.55 35.93 17.02
C LYS A 567 8.28 35.21 17.48
N ILE A 568 8.23 34.78 18.73
CA ILE A 568 7.02 34.18 19.32
C ILE A 568 5.87 35.18 19.36
N VAL A 569 6.15 36.45 19.70
CA VAL A 569 5.16 37.54 19.66
C VAL A 569 4.65 37.76 18.24
N GLN A 570 5.50 37.67 17.22
CA GLN A 570 5.08 37.77 15.81
C GLN A 570 4.19 36.60 15.41
N VAL A 571 4.45 35.38 15.87
CA VAL A 571 3.56 34.22 15.69
C VAL A 571 2.18 34.50 16.30
N LEU A 572 2.15 35.12 17.49
CA LEU A 572 0.92 35.52 18.20
C LEU A 572 0.16 36.64 17.51
N SER A 573 0.86 37.64 16.95
CA SER A 573 0.22 38.77 16.28
C SER A 573 -0.57 38.32 15.05
N ARG A 574 -0.17 37.22 14.41
CA ARG A 574 -0.91 36.64 13.28
C ARG A 574 -2.27 36.06 13.70
N MET A 575 -2.46 35.68 14.97
CA MET A 575 -3.75 35.26 15.50
C MET A 575 -4.78 36.40 15.59
N ASN A 576 -4.32 37.64 15.81
CA ASN A 576 -5.20 38.81 15.99
C ASN A 576 -5.57 39.48 14.66
N CYS A 577 -4.93 39.13 13.56
CA CYS A 577 -5.25 39.66 12.22
C CYS A 577 -6.35 38.89 11.50
N SER A 578 -6.78 37.76 12.02
CA SER A 578 -7.83 36.89 11.46
C SER A 578 -9.21 37.09 12.12
N CYS A 579 -9.39 38.11 12.99
CA CYS A 579 -10.66 38.44 13.64
C CYS A 579 -11.25 39.72 13.01
#